data_f24487cfdffff0fd110571257d9d3260
#
_entry.id   f24487cfdffff0fd110571257d9d3260
#
_cell.length_a   1.000
_cell.length_b   1.000
_cell.length_c   1.000
_cell.angle_alpha   90.00
_cell.angle_beta   90.00
_cell.angle_gamma   90.00
#
_symmetry.space_group_name_H-M   'P 1'
#
loop_
_entity.id
_entity.type
_entity.pdbx_description
1 polymer ?
#
loop_
_entity_poly.entity_id
_entity_poly.type
_entity_poly.pdbx_seq_one_letter_code
_entity_poly.pdbx_strand_id
1 'polypeptide(L)'
;MDYILKKYCPRIEFNSYEDFYDNFRIDVPEVFNFGFDVVDEWARVEPDKRALLWCDDHGEEITFTFTDIARLSNKTANAFRKLGIGKGDVVMMILRRRWEYWVCATALCKLGATLIPASLQLTTKDIVYRANSAEVKMMV
;
A
#
# COMPACT_ATOMS: atom_id res chain seq x y z
N MET A 1 10.98 -15.10 -6.68
CA MET A 1 10.22 -14.56 -5.53
C MET A 1 11.12 -13.92 -4.46
N ASP A 2 12.39 -14.27 -4.39
CA ASP A 2 13.25 -13.96 -3.24
C ASP A 2 14.01 -12.63 -3.31
N TYR A 3 13.96 -11.90 -4.44
CA TYR A 3 14.78 -10.70 -4.62
C TYR A 3 14.54 -9.63 -3.55
N ILE A 4 13.27 -9.23 -3.36
CA ILE A 4 12.92 -8.22 -2.35
C ILE A 4 13.14 -8.76 -0.93
N LEU A 5 12.79 -10.03 -0.68
CA LEU A 5 13.03 -10.64 0.63
C LEU A 5 14.52 -10.63 0.99
N LYS A 6 15.38 -11.07 0.07
CA LYS A 6 16.84 -11.09 0.28
C LYS A 6 17.46 -9.69 0.46
N LYS A 7 16.79 -8.65 -0.06
CA LYS A 7 17.22 -7.26 0.13
C LYS A 7 17.08 -6.80 1.59
N TYR A 8 16.04 -7.29 2.28
CA TYR A 8 15.69 -6.85 3.63
C TYR A 8 15.80 -7.94 4.70
N CYS A 9 15.85 -9.21 4.30
CA CYS A 9 16.00 -10.35 5.21
C CYS A 9 17.32 -11.03 4.92
N PRO A 10 18.34 -10.91 5.80
CA PRO A 10 19.64 -11.54 5.63
C PRO A 10 19.55 -13.07 5.52
N ARG A 11 18.54 -13.64 6.14
CA ARG A 11 18.23 -15.06 6.10
C ARG A 11 16.74 -15.28 5.85
N ILE A 12 16.39 -16.15 4.91
CA ILE A 12 14.99 -16.45 4.50
C ILE A 12 14.63 -17.94 4.62
N GLU A 13 15.62 -18.82 4.90
CA GLU A 13 15.40 -20.26 5.08
C GLU A 13 15.79 -20.67 6.50
N PHE A 14 14.93 -21.45 7.15
CA PHE A 14 15.06 -21.87 8.54
C PHE A 14 14.77 -23.36 8.66
N ASN A 15 15.48 -24.05 9.56
CA ASN A 15 15.39 -25.50 9.72
C ASN A 15 14.23 -25.91 10.68
N SER A 16 13.80 -25.01 11.57
CA SER A 16 12.71 -25.24 12.51
C SER A 16 12.05 -23.91 12.89
N TYR A 17 10.94 -24.00 13.65
CA TYR A 17 10.29 -22.82 14.21
C TYR A 17 11.20 -22.06 15.20
N GLU A 18 11.92 -22.78 16.06
CA GLU A 18 12.87 -22.18 17.01
C GLU A 18 13.99 -21.46 16.28
N ASP A 19 14.55 -22.08 15.23
CA ASP A 19 15.56 -21.45 14.36
C ASP A 19 15.02 -20.16 13.71
N PHE A 20 13.75 -20.17 13.24
CA PHE A 20 13.09 -18.97 12.72
C PHE A 20 12.92 -17.91 13.81
N TYR A 21 12.37 -18.29 14.96
CA TYR A 21 12.09 -17.39 16.06
C TYR A 21 13.35 -16.66 16.57
N ASP A 22 14.44 -17.39 16.69
CA ASP A 22 15.70 -16.86 17.22
C ASP A 22 16.49 -16.03 16.19
N ASN A 23 16.39 -16.37 14.89
CA ASN A 23 17.28 -15.86 13.85
C ASN A 23 16.59 -14.99 12.79
N PHE A 24 15.27 -14.92 12.75
CA PHE A 24 14.59 -14.04 11.79
C PHE A 24 14.87 -12.57 12.13
N ARG A 25 15.36 -11.85 11.13
CA ARG A 25 15.64 -10.41 11.23
C ARG A 25 15.20 -9.73 9.93
N ILE A 26 14.75 -8.49 10.07
CA ILE A 26 14.46 -7.61 8.94
C ILE A 26 15.37 -6.39 9.09
N ASP A 27 16.21 -6.16 8.08
CA ASP A 27 17.07 -4.99 7.99
C ASP A 27 16.30 -3.88 7.26
N VAL A 28 15.68 -2.98 8.03
CA VAL A 28 14.94 -1.84 7.48
C VAL A 28 15.90 -0.67 7.35
N PRO A 29 16.11 -0.10 6.14
CA PRO A 29 16.93 1.08 5.98
C PRO A 29 16.33 2.29 6.71
N GLU A 30 17.18 3.25 7.11
CA GLU A 30 16.75 4.46 7.80
C GLU A 30 15.69 5.23 7.03
N VAL A 31 15.79 5.24 5.70
CA VAL A 31 14.81 5.80 4.79
C VAL A 31 14.15 4.66 4.01
N PHE A 32 12.92 4.34 4.33
CA PHE A 32 12.14 3.31 3.66
C PHE A 32 10.76 3.83 3.26
N ASN A 33 10.35 3.53 2.04
CA ASN A 33 9.01 3.83 1.54
C ASN A 33 8.48 2.65 0.74
N PHE A 34 7.43 2.00 1.24
CA PHE A 34 6.84 0.81 0.62
C PHE A 34 6.52 1.01 -0.88
N GLY A 35 6.00 2.19 -1.25
CA GLY A 35 5.64 2.48 -2.64
C GLY A 35 6.84 2.49 -3.59
N PHE A 36 7.98 3.03 -3.13
CA PHE A 36 9.21 3.09 -3.93
C PHE A 36 10.07 1.84 -3.75
N ASP A 37 10.33 1.44 -2.51
CA ASP A 37 11.29 0.38 -2.20
C ASP A 37 10.77 -1.03 -2.45
N VAL A 38 9.45 -1.20 -2.52
CA VAL A 38 8.83 -2.50 -2.81
C VAL A 38 8.09 -2.48 -4.14
N VAL A 39 7.08 -1.61 -4.31
CA VAL A 39 6.21 -1.65 -5.50
C VAL A 39 6.96 -1.24 -6.76
N ASP A 40 7.65 -0.10 -6.75
CA ASP A 40 8.41 0.37 -7.91
C ASP A 40 9.64 -0.50 -8.16
N GLU A 41 10.24 -1.06 -7.12
CA GLU A 41 11.36 -1.98 -7.27
C GLU A 41 10.93 -3.29 -7.96
N TRP A 42 9.77 -3.87 -7.61
CA TRP A 42 9.22 -4.98 -8.36
C TRP A 42 8.91 -4.63 -9.81
N ALA A 43 8.35 -3.44 -10.08
CA ALA A 43 8.12 -2.95 -11.44
C ALA A 43 9.43 -2.83 -12.24
N ARG A 44 10.55 -2.51 -11.58
CA ARG A 44 11.88 -2.42 -12.20
C ARG A 44 12.49 -3.80 -12.51
N VAL A 45 12.34 -4.76 -11.58
CA VAL A 45 13.04 -6.05 -11.65
C VAL A 45 12.24 -7.08 -12.47
N GLU A 46 10.92 -7.12 -12.26
CA GLU A 46 10.00 -8.03 -12.94
C GLU A 46 8.74 -7.26 -13.40
N PRO A 47 8.85 -6.42 -14.46
CA PRO A 47 7.80 -5.47 -14.87
C PRO A 47 6.44 -6.13 -15.16
N ASP A 48 6.45 -7.34 -15.70
CA ASP A 48 5.25 -8.08 -16.08
C ASP A 48 4.71 -8.98 -14.98
N LYS A 49 5.35 -8.99 -13.81
CA LYS A 49 4.89 -9.78 -12.67
C LYS A 49 3.53 -9.29 -12.19
N ARG A 50 2.59 -10.23 -12.01
CA ARG A 50 1.27 -9.93 -11.47
C ARG A 50 1.38 -9.39 -10.04
N ALA A 51 0.88 -8.17 -9.83
CA ALA A 51 0.83 -7.50 -8.54
C ALA A 51 -0.55 -7.65 -7.87
N LEU A 52 -1.62 -7.58 -8.65
CA LEU A 52 -2.99 -7.63 -8.15
C LEU A 52 -3.88 -8.36 -9.16
N LEU A 53 -4.69 -9.28 -8.68
CA LEU A 53 -5.86 -9.79 -9.36
C LEU A 53 -7.09 -9.26 -8.61
N TRP A 54 -7.91 -8.49 -9.29
CA TRP A 54 -9.19 -8.03 -8.77
C TRP A 54 -10.32 -8.77 -9.48
N CYS A 55 -11.33 -9.18 -8.71
CA CYS A 55 -12.55 -9.77 -9.24
C CYS A 55 -13.76 -9.24 -8.48
N ASP A 56 -14.89 -9.16 -9.16
CA ASP A 56 -16.16 -8.73 -8.58
C ASP A 56 -17.15 -9.90 -8.45
N ASP A 57 -18.32 -9.60 -7.90
CA ASP A 57 -19.39 -10.58 -7.69
C ASP A 57 -20.13 -10.95 -9.01
N HIS A 58 -19.81 -10.29 -10.12
CA HIS A 58 -20.37 -10.53 -11.46
C HIS A 58 -19.44 -11.35 -12.36
N GLY A 59 -18.25 -11.70 -11.87
CA GLY A 59 -17.26 -12.49 -12.61
C GLY A 59 -16.34 -11.64 -13.48
N GLU A 60 -16.32 -10.31 -13.32
CA GLU A 60 -15.32 -9.48 -13.94
C GLU A 60 -13.97 -9.67 -13.23
N GLU A 61 -12.90 -9.85 -14.00
CA GLU A 61 -11.55 -10.00 -13.50
C GLU A 61 -10.61 -8.98 -14.17
N ILE A 62 -9.80 -8.29 -13.37
CA ILE A 62 -8.77 -7.39 -13.88
C ILE A 62 -7.44 -7.76 -13.22
N THR A 63 -6.44 -8.05 -14.05
CA THR A 63 -5.07 -8.29 -13.61
C THR A 63 -4.23 -7.04 -13.81
N PHE A 64 -3.49 -6.66 -12.77
CA PHE A 64 -2.51 -5.57 -12.80
C PHE A 64 -1.11 -6.12 -12.56
N THR A 65 -0.16 -5.68 -13.38
CA THR A 65 1.27 -5.92 -13.14
C THR A 65 1.82 -4.91 -12.13
N PHE A 66 3.04 -5.15 -11.62
CA PHE A 66 3.71 -4.16 -10.78
C PHE A 66 3.96 -2.85 -11.54
N THR A 67 4.23 -2.93 -12.86
CA THR A 67 4.35 -1.74 -13.72
C THR A 67 3.05 -0.94 -13.74
N ASP A 68 1.89 -1.60 -13.84
CA ASP A 68 0.59 -0.92 -13.80
C ASP A 68 0.36 -0.22 -12.47
N ILE A 69 0.60 -0.91 -11.35
CA ILE A 69 0.43 -0.33 -10.02
C ILE A 69 1.40 0.84 -9.81
N ALA A 70 2.66 0.72 -10.22
CA ALA A 70 3.64 1.81 -10.14
C ALA A 70 3.17 3.04 -10.92
N ARG A 71 2.75 2.85 -12.19
CA ARG A 71 2.25 3.92 -13.06
C ARG A 71 0.97 4.58 -12.52
N LEU A 72 -0.01 3.77 -12.11
CA LEU A 72 -1.28 4.26 -11.57
C LEU A 72 -1.09 4.99 -10.24
N SER A 73 -0.29 4.43 -9.32
CA SER A 73 0.00 5.07 -8.04
C SER A 73 0.77 6.39 -8.20
N ASN A 74 1.67 6.51 -9.18
CA ASN A 74 2.34 7.77 -9.49
C ASN A 74 1.35 8.84 -9.97
N LYS A 75 0.41 8.48 -10.87
CA LYS A 75 -0.65 9.39 -11.31
C LYS A 75 -1.54 9.83 -10.15
N THR A 76 -1.94 8.89 -9.31
CA THR A 76 -2.79 9.14 -8.14
C THR A 76 -2.06 9.99 -7.10
N ALA A 77 -0.79 9.74 -6.83
CA ALA A 77 0.02 10.57 -5.94
C ALA A 77 0.12 12.02 -6.44
N ASN A 78 0.30 12.21 -7.76
CA ASN A 78 0.30 13.53 -8.35
C ASN A 78 -1.07 14.23 -8.24
N ALA A 79 -2.18 13.49 -8.36
CA ALA A 79 -3.52 14.03 -8.15
C ALA A 79 -3.73 14.44 -6.69
N PHE A 80 -3.40 13.59 -5.72
CA PHE A 80 -3.48 13.91 -4.30
C PHE A 80 -2.62 15.14 -3.94
N ARG A 81 -1.41 15.23 -4.49
CA ARG A 81 -0.54 16.40 -4.28
C ARG A 81 -1.15 17.70 -4.82
N LYS A 82 -1.79 17.65 -5.98
CA LYS A 82 -2.53 18.80 -6.53
C LYS A 82 -3.72 19.22 -5.66
N LEU A 83 -4.33 18.27 -4.96
CA LEU A 83 -5.40 18.50 -3.98
C LEU A 83 -4.85 18.90 -2.58
N GLY A 84 -3.55 19.11 -2.44
CA GLY A 84 -2.92 19.60 -1.23
C GLY A 84 -2.56 18.52 -0.21
N ILE A 85 -2.54 17.22 -0.60
CA ILE A 85 -2.10 16.13 0.27
C ILE A 85 -0.58 15.95 0.15
N GLY A 86 0.11 15.88 1.29
CA GLY A 86 1.55 15.69 1.40
C GLY A 86 1.93 14.81 2.58
N LYS A 87 3.22 14.83 2.90
CA LYS A 87 3.79 14.06 4.02
C LYS A 87 3.14 14.45 5.36
N GLY A 88 2.70 13.44 6.10
CA GLY A 88 2.07 13.60 7.40
C GLY A 88 0.56 13.89 7.36
N ASP A 89 0.01 14.26 6.21
CA ASP A 89 -1.44 14.44 6.07
C ASP A 89 -2.19 13.11 6.22
N VAL A 90 -3.39 13.17 6.78
CA VAL A 90 -4.22 11.98 7.01
C VAL A 90 -5.35 11.91 5.99
N VAL A 91 -5.46 10.77 5.33
CA VAL A 91 -6.53 10.47 4.34
C VAL A 91 -7.32 9.26 4.80
N MET A 92 -8.63 9.42 4.98
CA MET A 92 -9.54 8.31 5.26
C MET A 92 -10.08 7.74 3.95
N MET A 93 -9.98 6.42 3.77
CA MET A 93 -10.52 5.75 2.59
C MET A 93 -11.70 4.85 2.95
N ILE A 94 -12.87 5.16 2.37
CA ILE A 94 -14.13 4.41 2.54
C ILE A 94 -14.50 3.79 1.19
N LEU A 95 -13.63 2.94 0.68
CA LEU A 95 -13.82 2.23 -0.57
C LEU A 95 -14.28 0.79 -0.31
N ARG A 96 -15.21 0.31 -1.17
CA ARG A 96 -15.54 -1.12 -1.21
C ARG A 96 -14.33 -1.92 -1.66
N ARG A 97 -14.53 -3.20 -1.98
CA ARG A 97 -13.51 -4.11 -2.54
C ARG A 97 -13.14 -3.71 -3.97
N ARG A 98 -12.65 -2.50 -4.13
CA ARG A 98 -12.27 -1.93 -5.42
C ARG A 98 -10.75 -1.96 -5.58
N TRP A 99 -10.28 -2.20 -6.80
CA TRP A 99 -8.84 -2.20 -7.11
C TRP A 99 -8.20 -0.82 -6.87
N GLU A 100 -8.96 0.25 -7.02
CA GLU A 100 -8.51 1.64 -6.78
C GLU A 100 -8.02 1.85 -5.34
N TYR A 101 -8.52 1.04 -4.40
CA TYR A 101 -8.04 1.07 -3.02
C TYR A 101 -6.52 0.85 -2.94
N TRP A 102 -6.02 -0.16 -3.62
CA TRP A 102 -4.60 -0.52 -3.60
C TRP A 102 -3.72 0.51 -4.29
N VAL A 103 -4.23 1.12 -5.36
CA VAL A 103 -3.56 2.21 -6.08
C VAL A 103 -3.47 3.46 -5.19
N CYS A 104 -4.58 3.84 -4.54
CA CYS A 104 -4.61 4.98 -3.61
C CYS A 104 -3.71 4.74 -2.39
N ALA A 105 -3.75 3.54 -1.80
CA ALA A 105 -2.90 3.18 -0.67
C ALA A 105 -1.41 3.31 -1.03
N THR A 106 -1.00 2.76 -2.18
CA THR A 106 0.38 2.88 -2.66
C THR A 106 0.75 4.35 -2.93
N ALA A 107 -0.17 5.13 -3.50
CA ALA A 107 0.06 6.56 -3.75
C ALA A 107 0.25 7.36 -2.46
N LEU A 108 -0.53 7.09 -1.41
CA LEU A 108 -0.38 7.71 -0.10
C LEU A 108 0.94 7.32 0.57
N CYS A 109 1.35 6.04 0.47
CA CYS A 109 2.69 5.62 0.91
C CYS A 109 3.79 6.45 0.22
N LYS A 110 3.71 6.63 -1.12
CA LYS A 110 4.70 7.42 -1.87
C LYS A 110 4.76 8.88 -1.43
N LEU A 111 3.63 9.45 -1.03
CA LEU A 111 3.56 10.82 -0.51
C LEU A 111 4.02 10.94 0.95
N GLY A 112 4.18 9.82 1.66
CA GLY A 112 4.40 9.82 3.11
C GLY A 112 3.17 10.30 3.88
N ALA A 113 1.97 10.15 3.30
CA ALA A 113 0.70 10.45 3.95
C ALA A 113 0.20 9.23 4.73
N THR A 114 -0.60 9.48 5.75
CA THR A 114 -1.21 8.45 6.58
C THR A 114 -2.54 8.00 6.00
N LEU A 115 -2.70 6.70 5.81
CA LEU A 115 -3.96 6.10 5.38
C LEU A 115 -4.74 5.57 6.57
N ILE A 116 -6.03 5.95 6.68
CA ILE A 116 -7.00 5.32 7.59
C ILE A 116 -7.99 4.51 6.74
N PRO A 117 -7.89 3.18 6.75
CA PRO A 117 -8.91 2.34 6.12
C PRO A 117 -10.19 2.39 6.95
N ALA A 118 -11.33 2.57 6.29
CA ALA A 118 -12.60 2.67 6.96
C ALA A 118 -13.68 1.83 6.27
N SER A 119 -14.55 1.22 7.08
CA SER A 119 -15.64 0.39 6.60
C SER A 119 -16.81 1.22 6.10
N LEU A 120 -17.50 0.72 5.07
CA LEU A 120 -18.80 1.25 4.62
C LEU A 120 -19.93 1.11 5.65
N GLN A 121 -19.72 0.26 6.67
CA GLN A 121 -20.71 0.05 7.74
C GLN A 121 -20.62 1.09 8.86
N LEU A 122 -19.67 2.03 8.77
CA LEU A 122 -19.55 3.10 9.76
C LEU A 122 -20.78 4.02 9.69
N THR A 123 -21.29 4.36 10.86
CA THR A 123 -22.34 5.38 11.00
C THR A 123 -21.74 6.77 10.82
N THR A 124 -22.58 7.77 10.57
CA THR A 124 -22.15 9.19 10.52
C THR A 124 -21.38 9.59 11.78
N LYS A 125 -21.84 9.13 12.96
CA LYS A 125 -21.17 9.40 14.24
C LYS A 125 -19.75 8.84 14.27
N ASP A 126 -19.57 7.62 13.78
CA ASP A 126 -18.25 6.96 13.74
C ASP A 126 -17.29 7.68 12.78
N ILE A 127 -17.81 8.10 11.61
CA ILE A 127 -17.01 8.84 10.62
C ILE A 127 -16.57 10.18 11.19
N VAL A 128 -17.49 10.95 11.76
CA VAL A 128 -17.20 12.26 12.37
C VAL A 128 -16.19 12.12 13.51
N TYR A 129 -16.38 11.13 14.39
CA TYR A 129 -15.46 10.87 15.50
C TYR A 129 -14.05 10.57 14.99
N ARG A 130 -13.92 9.63 14.05
CA ARG A 130 -12.60 9.22 13.49
C ARG A 130 -11.94 10.36 12.73
N ALA A 131 -12.72 11.09 11.93
CA ALA A 131 -12.20 12.21 11.16
C ALA A 131 -11.63 13.32 12.07
N ASN A 132 -12.35 13.66 13.14
CA ASN A 132 -11.90 14.68 14.10
C ASN A 132 -10.72 14.18 14.95
N SER A 133 -10.78 12.93 15.45
CA SER A 133 -9.73 12.38 16.32
C SER A 133 -8.39 12.21 15.61
N ALA A 134 -8.41 11.97 14.30
CA ALA A 134 -7.20 11.76 13.50
C ALA A 134 -6.86 12.97 12.60
N GLU A 135 -7.58 14.09 12.75
CA GLU A 135 -7.38 15.31 11.94
C GLU A 135 -7.37 14.99 10.43
N VAL A 136 -8.37 14.21 9.99
CA VAL A 136 -8.48 13.77 8.60
C VAL A 136 -8.62 14.96 7.68
N LYS A 137 -7.67 15.11 6.75
CA LYS A 137 -7.63 16.20 5.78
C LYS A 137 -8.46 15.92 4.53
N MET A 138 -8.60 14.65 4.16
CA MET A 138 -9.35 14.22 2.98
C MET A 138 -10.03 12.88 3.23
N MET A 139 -11.21 12.69 2.63
CA MET A 139 -11.90 11.39 2.52
C MET A 139 -12.03 10.99 1.05
N VAL A 140 -11.84 9.69 0.78
CA VAL A 140 -11.98 9.05 -0.54
C VAL A 140 -12.97 7.91 -0.44
#